data_275cd9353ca183cf32518307b6b88049
#
_entry.id   275cd9353ca183cf32518307b6b88049
#
_cell.length_a   1.000
_cell.length_b   1.000
_cell.length_c   1.000
_cell.angle_alpha   90.00
_cell.angle_beta   90.00
_cell.angle_gamma   90.00
#
_symmetry.space_group_name_H-M   'P 1'
#
loop_
_entity.id
_entity.type
_entity.pdbx_description
1 polymer ?
#
loop_
_entity_poly.entity_id
_entity_poly.type
_entity_poly.pdbx_seq_one_letter_code
_entity_poly.pdbx_strand_id
1 'polypeptide(L)'
;DNAAVNALKSGDVDVLSPVNATLAKGLDKSKYQVSAASGSDKFVLAFNCTNPKLEDKRVRQAIRYAIDHKEIIASRGNVDQTLGGPIPSVDPGYEDLTGLYPYNPSKAKKLLGEAGYSVDKPLKLTLTYANTYGPELGNQLKSQLAKVGINLNINYVEFSTWLQDVHANGDYELS
;
A
#
# COMPACT_ATOMS: atom_id res chain seq x y z
N ASP A 1 -9.57 -9.98 15.25
CA ASP A 1 -8.29 -10.71 15.34
C ASP A 1 -7.93 -11.17 16.75
N ASN A 2 -8.03 -10.31 17.79
CA ASN A 2 -7.74 -10.71 19.17
C ASN A 2 -8.67 -11.82 19.67
N ALA A 3 -9.94 -11.77 19.36
CA ALA A 3 -10.90 -12.81 19.73
C ALA A 3 -10.52 -14.17 19.12
N ALA A 4 -10.11 -14.19 17.86
CA ALA A 4 -9.67 -15.41 17.19
C ALA A 4 -8.38 -15.99 17.81
N VAL A 5 -7.43 -15.12 18.18
CA VAL A 5 -6.21 -15.56 18.90
C VAL A 5 -6.55 -16.09 20.29
N ASN A 6 -7.53 -15.51 20.98
CA ASN A 6 -7.98 -16.03 22.28
C ASN A 6 -8.66 -17.39 22.12
N ALA A 7 -9.48 -17.60 21.09
CA ALA A 7 -10.09 -18.90 20.80
C ALA A 7 -9.05 -20.00 20.52
N LEU A 8 -7.94 -19.66 19.84
CA LEU A 8 -6.80 -20.57 19.67
C LEU A 8 -6.12 -20.88 21.01
N LYS A 9 -5.95 -19.88 21.86
CA LYS A 9 -5.30 -20.06 23.17
C LYS A 9 -6.15 -20.85 24.17
N SER A 10 -7.48 -20.73 24.10
CA SER A 10 -8.41 -21.50 24.93
C SER A 10 -8.61 -22.94 24.44
N GLY A 11 -8.24 -23.24 23.20
CA GLY A 11 -8.45 -24.55 22.58
C GLY A 11 -9.83 -24.70 21.95
N ASP A 12 -10.55 -23.59 21.74
CA ASP A 12 -11.83 -23.58 21.02
C ASP A 12 -11.64 -23.81 19.52
N VAL A 13 -10.44 -23.52 19.02
CA VAL A 13 -10.01 -23.80 17.63
C VAL A 13 -8.57 -24.31 17.62
N ASP A 14 -8.25 -25.20 16.68
CA ASP A 14 -6.93 -25.80 16.51
C ASP A 14 -6.05 -25.04 15.50
N VAL A 15 -6.68 -24.31 14.58
CA VAL A 15 -6.00 -23.58 13.49
C VAL A 15 -6.60 -22.19 13.36
N LEU A 16 -5.71 -21.21 13.17
CA LEU A 16 -6.09 -19.83 12.88
C LEU A 16 -5.43 -19.37 11.59
N SER A 17 -6.23 -19.00 10.59
CA SER A 17 -5.76 -18.47 9.31
C SER A 17 -6.80 -17.53 8.70
N PRO A 18 -6.43 -16.35 8.21
CA PRO A 18 -5.10 -15.72 8.38
C PRO A 18 -4.93 -15.14 9.80
N VAL A 19 -3.70 -14.89 10.20
CA VAL A 19 -3.38 -14.18 11.45
C VAL A 19 -2.48 -12.98 11.17
N ASN A 20 -2.78 -11.87 11.83
CA ASN A 20 -1.94 -10.67 11.78
C ASN A 20 -0.53 -10.99 12.30
N ALA A 21 0.50 -10.53 11.59
CA ALA A 21 1.89 -10.81 11.91
C ALA A 21 2.31 -10.38 13.33
N THR A 22 1.76 -9.26 13.83
CA THR A 22 2.04 -8.78 15.19
C THR A 22 1.46 -9.73 16.24
N LEU A 23 0.23 -10.20 16.03
CA LEU A 23 -0.41 -11.18 16.91
C LEU A 23 0.26 -12.54 16.83
N ALA A 24 0.69 -12.97 15.64
CA ALA A 24 1.44 -14.21 15.44
C ALA A 24 2.78 -14.21 16.20
N LYS A 25 3.49 -13.08 16.21
CA LYS A 25 4.73 -12.91 17.00
C LYS A 25 4.53 -13.06 18.51
N GLY A 26 3.33 -12.78 19.02
CA GLY A 26 2.96 -12.93 20.43
C GLY A 26 2.53 -14.34 20.83
N LEU A 27 2.54 -15.31 19.90
CA LEU A 27 2.23 -16.71 20.20
C LEU A 27 3.47 -17.45 20.76
N ASP A 28 3.25 -18.30 21.75
CA ASP A 28 4.30 -19.16 22.33
C ASP A 28 4.71 -20.23 21.31
N LYS A 29 5.91 -20.09 20.75
CA LYS A 29 6.45 -20.99 19.72
C LYS A 29 6.72 -22.42 20.22
N SER A 30 6.70 -22.66 21.53
CA SER A 30 6.77 -24.01 22.08
C SER A 30 5.44 -24.77 22.00
N LYS A 31 4.32 -24.02 21.86
CA LYS A 31 2.95 -24.56 21.81
C LYS A 31 2.31 -24.44 20.43
N TYR A 32 2.70 -23.44 19.65
CA TYR A 32 2.07 -23.12 18.37
C TYR A 32 3.08 -23.11 17.24
N GLN A 33 2.75 -23.78 16.16
CA GLN A 33 3.48 -23.68 14.90
C GLN A 33 2.95 -22.47 14.13
N VAL A 34 3.81 -21.51 13.84
CA VAL A 34 3.49 -20.35 13.01
C VAL A 34 4.19 -20.52 11.67
N SER A 35 3.40 -20.54 10.59
CA SER A 35 3.90 -20.62 9.21
C SER A 35 3.48 -19.41 8.43
N ALA A 36 4.38 -18.89 7.60
CA ALA A 36 4.11 -17.83 6.65
C ALA A 36 4.57 -18.29 5.25
N ALA A 37 3.78 -18.00 4.26
CA ALA A 37 4.10 -18.28 2.87
C ALA A 37 3.77 -17.08 2.00
N SER A 38 4.52 -16.90 0.91
CA SER A 38 4.16 -15.93 -0.12
C SER A 38 2.90 -16.37 -0.83
N GLY A 39 1.97 -15.44 -0.98
CA GLY A 39 0.73 -15.63 -1.72
C GLY A 39 0.69 -14.79 -3.00
N SER A 40 -0.43 -14.87 -3.72
CA SER A 40 -0.70 -14.07 -4.91
C SER A 40 -1.32 -12.71 -4.58
N ASP A 41 -1.69 -12.47 -3.33
CA ASP A 41 -2.26 -11.19 -2.90
C ASP A 41 -1.24 -10.08 -2.98
N LYS A 42 -1.67 -8.93 -3.45
CA LYS A 42 -0.81 -7.76 -3.65
C LYS A 42 -1.54 -6.46 -3.34
N PHE A 43 -0.81 -5.53 -2.78
CA PHE A 43 -1.23 -4.14 -2.69
C PHE A 43 -0.61 -3.35 -3.83
N VAL A 44 -1.43 -2.70 -4.62
CA VAL A 44 -1.00 -1.82 -5.71
C VAL A 44 -1.60 -0.44 -5.49
N LEU A 45 -0.82 0.59 -5.76
CA LEU A 45 -1.33 1.96 -5.86
C LEU A 45 -1.69 2.21 -7.33
N ALA A 46 -2.98 2.22 -7.63
CA ALA A 46 -3.49 2.47 -8.97
C ALA A 46 -3.54 3.98 -9.26
N PHE A 47 -3.20 4.36 -10.49
CA PHE A 47 -3.26 5.73 -10.99
C PHE A 47 -4.34 5.82 -12.06
N ASN A 48 -5.29 6.72 -11.91
CA ASN A 48 -6.18 7.07 -13.00
C ASN A 48 -5.45 8.00 -13.99
N CYS A 49 -4.88 7.41 -15.04
CA CYS A 49 -4.08 8.15 -16.01
C CYS A 49 -4.91 9.09 -16.92
N THR A 50 -6.25 9.02 -16.87
CA THR A 50 -7.14 9.97 -17.57
C THR A 50 -7.37 11.25 -16.75
N ASN A 51 -7.00 11.23 -15.47
CA ASN A 51 -7.06 12.43 -14.62
C ASN A 51 -5.95 13.41 -15.03
N PRO A 52 -6.26 14.70 -15.33
CA PRO A 52 -5.28 15.69 -15.78
C PRO A 52 -4.07 15.87 -14.85
N LYS A 53 -4.23 15.63 -13.53
CA LYS A 53 -3.14 15.72 -12.55
C LYS A 53 -2.16 14.53 -12.65
N LEU A 54 -2.62 13.42 -13.21
CA LEU A 54 -1.87 12.15 -13.29
C LEU A 54 -1.51 11.76 -14.74
N GLU A 55 -1.94 12.54 -15.73
CA GLU A 55 -1.57 12.37 -17.14
C GLU A 55 -0.06 12.56 -17.33
N ASP A 56 0.55 13.51 -16.61
CA ASP A 56 1.98 13.74 -16.69
C ASP A 56 2.78 12.57 -16.04
N LYS A 57 3.56 11.89 -16.87
CA LYS A 57 4.43 10.79 -16.43
C LYS A 57 5.37 11.19 -15.30
N ARG A 58 5.86 12.44 -15.27
CA ARG A 58 6.77 12.93 -14.24
C ARG A 58 6.11 12.91 -12.86
N VAL A 59 4.83 13.24 -12.79
CA VAL A 59 4.04 13.18 -11.54
C VAL A 59 3.95 11.74 -11.03
N ARG A 60 3.59 10.79 -11.90
CA ARG A 60 3.49 9.37 -11.53
C ARG A 60 4.83 8.80 -11.07
N GLN A 61 5.92 9.15 -11.77
CA GLN A 61 7.27 8.77 -11.38
C GLN A 61 7.69 9.40 -10.05
N ALA A 62 7.34 10.67 -9.81
CA ALA A 62 7.61 11.35 -8.55
C ALA A 62 6.94 10.66 -7.37
N ILE A 63 5.67 10.27 -7.51
CA ILE A 63 4.95 9.49 -6.49
C ILE A 63 5.70 8.17 -6.20
N ARG A 64 6.13 7.46 -7.25
CA ARG A 64 6.86 6.20 -7.10
C ARG A 64 8.20 6.39 -6.35
N TYR A 65 8.98 7.45 -6.66
CA TYR A 65 10.22 7.78 -5.96
C TYR A 65 10.01 8.27 -4.52
N ALA A 66 8.82 8.77 -4.19
CA ALA A 66 8.49 9.31 -2.87
C ALA A 66 8.09 8.25 -1.84
N ILE A 67 7.76 7.03 -2.28
CA ILE A 67 7.27 5.96 -1.41
C ILE A 67 8.43 5.08 -0.93
N ASP A 68 8.65 5.06 0.38
CA ASP A 68 9.58 4.14 1.04
C ASP A 68 8.87 2.82 1.36
N HIS A 69 9.03 1.86 0.48
CA HIS A 69 8.45 0.52 0.64
C HIS A 69 9.01 -0.22 1.87
N LYS A 70 10.27 0.05 2.26
CA LYS A 70 10.87 -0.59 3.44
C LYS A 70 10.18 -0.12 4.72
N GLU A 71 9.88 1.17 4.82
CA GLU A 71 9.14 1.72 5.96
C GLU A 71 7.73 1.11 6.05
N ILE A 72 7.03 0.97 4.89
CA ILE A 72 5.72 0.34 4.83
C ILE A 72 5.79 -1.13 5.27
N ILE A 73 6.71 -1.90 4.72
CA ILE A 73 6.89 -3.33 5.06
C ILE A 73 7.22 -3.49 6.55
N ALA A 74 8.10 -2.63 7.09
CA ALA A 74 8.47 -2.66 8.50
C ALA A 74 7.26 -2.42 9.43
N SER A 75 6.41 -1.45 9.09
CA SER A 75 5.18 -1.16 9.87
C SER A 75 4.18 -2.33 9.87
N ARG A 76 4.22 -3.17 8.84
CA ARG A 76 3.38 -4.37 8.70
C ARG A 76 4.02 -5.64 9.26
N GLY A 77 5.13 -5.51 9.98
CA GLY A 77 5.79 -6.63 10.67
C GLY A 77 6.83 -7.38 9.84
N ASN A 78 7.29 -6.83 8.72
CA ASN A 78 8.28 -7.42 7.81
C ASN A 78 7.87 -8.79 7.23
N VAL A 79 6.58 -8.95 6.94
CA VAL A 79 6.04 -10.18 6.31
C VAL A 79 5.76 -10.00 4.82
N ASP A 80 5.67 -8.76 4.36
CA ASP A 80 5.43 -8.42 2.96
C ASP A 80 6.75 -8.32 2.17
N GLN A 81 6.65 -8.39 0.85
CA GLN A 81 7.76 -8.20 -0.08
C GLN A 81 7.46 -7.04 -1.04
N THR A 82 8.49 -6.30 -1.43
CA THR A 82 8.36 -5.28 -2.47
C THR A 82 8.17 -5.94 -3.82
N LEU A 83 7.22 -5.43 -4.61
CA LEU A 83 7.03 -5.78 -6.01
C LEU A 83 7.42 -4.60 -6.91
N GLY A 84 8.08 -4.89 -8.02
CA GLY A 84 8.42 -3.91 -9.06
C GLY A 84 7.28 -3.67 -10.05
N GLY A 85 6.32 -4.60 -10.12
CA GLY A 85 5.18 -4.60 -11.03
C GLY A 85 3.95 -5.27 -10.41
N PRO A 86 2.87 -5.44 -11.16
CA PRO A 86 1.61 -6.00 -10.65
C PRO A 86 1.61 -7.54 -10.55
N ILE A 87 2.65 -8.19 -11.06
CA ILE A 87 2.76 -9.66 -11.06
C ILE A 87 3.50 -10.09 -9.79
N PRO A 88 2.91 -10.95 -8.95
CA PRO A 88 3.55 -11.44 -7.73
C PRO A 88 4.73 -12.38 -8.03
N SER A 89 5.69 -12.47 -7.10
CA SER A 89 6.91 -13.27 -7.29
C SER A 89 6.68 -14.78 -7.39
N VAL A 90 5.49 -15.25 -7.04
CA VAL A 90 5.09 -16.67 -7.17
C VAL A 90 4.54 -17.01 -8.55
N ASP A 91 4.26 -16.03 -9.39
CA ASP A 91 3.70 -16.23 -10.72
C ASP A 91 4.80 -16.42 -11.79
N PRO A 92 4.59 -17.31 -12.78
CA PRO A 92 5.57 -17.58 -13.84
C PRO A 92 5.96 -16.37 -14.70
N GLY A 93 5.09 -15.35 -14.76
CA GLY A 93 5.35 -14.10 -15.50
C GLY A 93 6.04 -13.01 -14.68
N TYR A 94 6.53 -13.33 -13.47
CA TYR A 94 7.22 -12.36 -12.63
C TYR A 94 8.54 -11.91 -13.25
N GLU A 95 8.76 -10.60 -13.24
CA GLU A 95 10.03 -9.96 -13.53
C GLU A 95 10.42 -9.03 -12.38
N ASP A 96 11.65 -9.11 -11.90
CA ASP A 96 12.13 -8.21 -10.84
C ASP A 96 12.43 -6.82 -11.39
N LEU A 97 11.47 -5.92 -11.21
CA LEU A 97 11.57 -4.51 -11.57
C LEU A 97 11.73 -3.60 -10.33
N THR A 98 12.03 -4.15 -9.16
CA THR A 98 12.12 -3.40 -7.89
C THR A 98 13.19 -2.31 -7.93
N GLY A 99 14.22 -2.47 -8.75
CA GLY A 99 15.31 -1.49 -8.93
C GLY A 99 14.98 -0.28 -9.81
N LEU A 100 13.85 -0.27 -10.55
CA LEU A 100 13.54 0.80 -11.51
C LEU A 100 13.24 2.15 -10.84
N TYR A 101 12.58 2.12 -9.68
CA TYR A 101 12.14 3.32 -8.95
C TYR A 101 12.51 3.21 -7.47
N PRO A 102 13.82 3.25 -7.11
CA PRO A 102 14.23 3.21 -5.71
C PRO A 102 13.75 4.46 -4.97
N TYR A 103 13.49 4.35 -3.68
CA TYR A 103 13.12 5.49 -2.85
C TYR A 103 14.13 6.63 -2.99
N ASN A 104 13.67 7.77 -3.48
CA ASN A 104 14.50 8.96 -3.71
C ASN A 104 13.65 10.24 -3.65
N PRO A 105 13.38 10.78 -2.47
CA PRO A 105 12.55 11.97 -2.31
C PRO A 105 13.14 13.23 -2.99
N SER A 106 14.45 13.34 -3.14
CA SER A 106 15.08 14.45 -3.86
C SER A 106 14.72 14.40 -5.35
N LYS A 107 14.75 13.21 -5.96
CA LYS A 107 14.33 13.02 -7.35
C LYS A 107 12.83 13.25 -7.52
N ALA A 108 12.02 12.82 -6.54
CA ALA A 108 10.59 13.09 -6.53
C ALA A 108 10.29 14.60 -6.55
N LYS A 109 10.92 15.37 -5.67
CA LYS A 109 10.79 16.84 -5.63
C LYS A 109 11.21 17.50 -6.95
N LYS A 110 12.31 17.05 -7.55
CA LYS A 110 12.76 17.56 -8.85
C LYS A 110 11.71 17.34 -9.94
N LEU A 111 11.19 16.12 -10.07
CA LEU A 111 10.17 15.78 -11.07
C LEU A 111 8.87 16.56 -10.85
N LEU A 112 8.44 16.75 -9.60
CA LEU A 112 7.27 17.57 -9.27
C LEU A 112 7.53 19.03 -9.65
N GLY A 113 8.73 19.58 -9.38
CA GLY A 113 9.10 20.93 -9.78
C GLY A 113 9.04 21.15 -11.29
N GLU A 114 9.54 20.18 -12.07
CA GLU A 114 9.46 20.18 -13.53
C GLU A 114 8.02 20.09 -14.05
N ALA A 115 7.10 19.51 -13.25
CA ALA A 115 5.66 19.44 -13.53
C ALA A 115 4.87 20.65 -12.97
N GLY A 116 5.53 21.63 -12.34
CA GLY A 116 4.92 22.87 -11.83
C GLY A 116 4.40 22.80 -10.40
N TYR A 117 4.80 21.78 -9.62
CA TYR A 117 4.41 21.61 -8.22
C TYR A 117 5.62 21.77 -7.27
N SER A 118 5.33 22.22 -6.04
CA SER A 118 6.34 22.38 -4.99
C SER A 118 5.70 22.24 -3.62
N VAL A 119 6.50 22.35 -2.55
CA VAL A 119 5.97 22.39 -1.17
C VAL A 119 5.05 23.59 -0.96
N ASP A 120 5.37 24.74 -1.55
CA ASP A 120 4.55 25.96 -1.46
C ASP A 120 3.34 25.93 -2.42
N LYS A 121 3.41 25.13 -3.48
CA LYS A 121 2.33 24.87 -4.43
C LYS A 121 2.09 23.39 -4.56
N PRO A 122 1.53 22.72 -3.52
CA PRO A 122 1.44 21.27 -3.49
C PRO A 122 0.45 20.70 -4.50
N LEU A 123 0.81 19.55 -5.05
CA LEU A 123 -0.12 18.74 -5.81
C LEU A 123 -1.16 18.15 -4.84
N LYS A 124 -2.44 18.40 -5.10
CA LYS A 124 -3.55 17.86 -4.30
C LYS A 124 -4.12 16.64 -5.01
N LEU A 125 -4.09 15.49 -4.35
CA LEU A 125 -4.63 14.22 -4.83
C LEU A 125 -5.54 13.58 -3.77
N THR A 126 -6.48 12.76 -4.23
CA THR A 126 -7.32 11.93 -3.37
C THR A 126 -7.01 10.46 -3.62
N LEU A 127 -6.78 9.73 -2.52
CA LEU A 127 -6.69 8.26 -2.50
C LEU A 127 -8.03 7.73 -2.02
N THR A 128 -8.74 7.00 -2.88
CA THR A 128 -10.02 6.34 -2.55
C THR A 128 -9.79 4.86 -2.41
N TYR A 129 -10.07 4.29 -1.24
CA TYR A 129 -9.99 2.85 -1.02
C TYR A 129 -10.96 2.36 0.05
N ALA A 130 -11.21 1.04 0.06
CA ALA A 130 -12.18 0.45 0.94
C ALA A 130 -11.74 0.49 2.41
N ASN A 131 -12.66 0.81 3.29
CA ASN A 131 -12.44 0.90 4.74
C ASN A 131 -12.03 -0.44 5.39
N THR A 132 -12.26 -1.55 4.72
CA THR A 132 -11.85 -2.90 5.14
C THR A 132 -10.32 -3.07 5.25
N TYR A 133 -9.52 -2.24 4.56
CA TYR A 133 -8.05 -2.32 4.59
C TYR A 133 -7.39 -1.53 5.73
N GLY A 134 -8.19 -0.81 6.53
CA GLY A 134 -7.69 0.00 7.63
C GLY A 134 -7.01 1.32 7.22
N PRO A 135 -6.81 2.23 8.18
CA PRO A 135 -6.29 3.57 7.90
C PRO A 135 -4.76 3.66 7.80
N GLU A 136 -4.04 2.64 8.26
CA GLU A 136 -2.60 2.73 8.51
C GLU A 136 -1.81 3.00 7.23
N LEU A 137 -2.10 2.24 6.17
CA LEU A 137 -1.40 2.35 4.89
C LEU A 137 -1.64 3.73 4.24
N GLY A 138 -2.89 4.19 4.22
CA GLY A 138 -3.24 5.50 3.67
C GLY A 138 -2.57 6.65 4.42
N ASN A 139 -2.56 6.60 5.75
CA ASN A 139 -1.90 7.60 6.59
C ASN A 139 -0.38 7.61 6.38
N GLN A 140 0.23 6.45 6.18
CA GLN A 140 1.65 6.32 5.89
C GLN A 140 2.00 6.90 4.51
N LEU A 141 1.22 6.59 3.48
CA LEU A 141 1.36 7.20 2.15
C LEU A 141 1.19 8.72 2.20
N LYS A 142 0.18 9.21 2.93
CA LYS A 142 -0.05 10.65 3.14
C LYS A 142 1.17 11.32 3.75
N SER A 143 1.75 10.72 4.79
CA SER A 143 2.95 11.25 5.47
C SER A 143 4.17 11.28 4.55
N GLN A 144 4.41 10.21 3.78
CA GLN A 144 5.55 10.12 2.87
C GLN A 144 5.42 11.10 1.70
N LEU A 145 4.24 11.20 1.09
CA LEU A 145 3.98 12.08 -0.04
C LEU A 145 4.01 13.58 0.35
N ALA A 146 3.61 13.92 1.58
CA ALA A 146 3.71 15.27 2.09
C ALA A 146 5.16 15.80 2.11
N LYS A 147 6.15 14.93 2.38
CA LYS A 147 7.58 15.27 2.40
C LYS A 147 8.11 15.80 1.05
N VAL A 148 7.41 15.52 -0.04
CA VAL A 148 7.82 15.91 -1.39
C VAL A 148 6.90 16.95 -2.04
N GLY A 149 5.89 17.45 -1.33
CA GLY A 149 4.96 18.48 -1.84
C GLY A 149 3.69 17.90 -2.48
N ILE A 150 3.27 16.70 -2.08
CA ILE A 150 1.98 16.13 -2.45
C ILE A 150 1.07 16.12 -1.22
N ASN A 151 -0.06 16.79 -1.33
CA ASN A 151 -1.11 16.81 -0.30
C ASN A 151 -2.16 15.74 -0.63
N LEU A 152 -2.09 14.62 0.09
CA LEU A 152 -2.98 13.48 -0.12
C LEU A 152 -4.20 13.59 0.80
N ASN A 153 -5.39 13.66 0.21
CA ASN A 153 -6.65 13.43 0.91
C ASN A 153 -6.98 11.94 0.90
N ILE A 154 -7.47 11.42 2.02
CA ILE A 154 -7.88 10.01 2.13
C ILE A 154 -9.40 9.94 2.12
N ASN A 155 -9.95 9.20 1.20
CA ASN A 155 -11.38 8.94 1.06
C ASN A 155 -11.64 7.45 1.35
N TYR A 156 -12.10 7.15 2.58
CA TYR A 156 -12.51 5.80 2.96
C TYR A 156 -13.97 5.58 2.61
N VAL A 157 -14.23 4.52 1.84
CA VAL A 157 -15.59 4.15 1.43
C VAL A 157 -15.90 2.70 1.78
N GLU A 158 -17.16 2.35 1.86
CA GLU A 158 -17.58 0.96 1.98
C GLU A 158 -17.10 0.13 0.78
N PHE A 159 -16.83 -1.16 1.00
CA PHE A 159 -16.27 -2.04 -0.04
C PHE A 159 -17.15 -2.10 -1.29
N SER A 160 -18.47 -2.16 -1.12
CA SER A 160 -19.43 -2.14 -2.24
C SER A 160 -19.38 -0.84 -3.05
N THR A 161 -19.25 0.30 -2.36
CA THR A 161 -19.06 1.62 -3.00
C THR A 161 -17.73 1.67 -3.76
N TRP A 162 -16.65 1.16 -3.15
CA TRP A 162 -15.35 1.09 -3.82
C TRP A 162 -15.39 0.23 -5.09
N LEU A 163 -16.07 -0.93 -5.05
CA LEU A 163 -16.26 -1.76 -6.25
C LEU A 163 -17.01 -1.00 -7.35
N GLN A 164 -18.06 -0.27 -6.99
CA GLN A 164 -18.86 0.48 -7.97
C GLN A 164 -18.08 1.68 -8.52
N ASP A 165 -17.56 2.53 -7.64
CA ASP A 165 -16.98 3.81 -8.06
C ASP A 165 -15.59 3.62 -8.69
N VAL A 166 -14.72 2.81 -8.07
CA VAL A 166 -13.34 2.62 -8.53
C VAL A 166 -13.27 1.61 -9.68
N HIS A 167 -13.81 0.39 -9.49
CA HIS A 167 -13.68 -0.67 -10.48
C HIS A 167 -14.65 -0.55 -11.65
N ALA A 168 -15.94 -0.28 -11.40
CA ALA A 168 -16.92 -0.24 -12.46
C ALA A 168 -16.93 1.11 -13.19
N ASN A 169 -16.86 2.22 -12.44
CA ASN A 169 -17.00 3.56 -13.02
C ASN A 169 -15.66 4.24 -13.33
N GLY A 170 -14.55 3.82 -12.69
CA GLY A 170 -13.25 4.49 -12.83
C GLY A 170 -13.21 5.88 -12.18
N ASP A 171 -14.10 6.15 -11.24
CA ASP A 171 -14.21 7.45 -10.56
C ASP A 171 -13.25 7.54 -9.36
N TYR A 172 -11.98 7.76 -9.67
CA TYR A 172 -10.93 7.93 -8.67
C TYR A 172 -9.74 8.69 -9.26
N GLU A 173 -8.87 9.25 -8.40
CA GLU A 173 -7.55 9.76 -8.80
C GLU A 173 -6.48 8.69 -8.51
N LEU A 174 -6.39 8.27 -7.25
CA LEU A 174 -5.57 7.14 -6.77
C LEU A 174 -6.48 6.14 -6.04
N SER A 175 -6.15 4.86 -6.16
CA SER A 175 -6.81 3.79 -5.39
C SER A 175 -5.85 2.65 -5.06
#